data_4b2ae48a072d4a98e1d80d52d8f4ea63
#
_entry.id   4b2ae48a072d4a98e1d80d52d8f4ea63
#
_cell.length_a   1.000
_cell.length_b   1.000
_cell.length_c   1.000
_cell.angle_alpha   90.00
_cell.angle_beta   90.00
_cell.angle_gamma   90.00
#
_symmetry.space_group_name_H-M   'P 1'
#
loop_
_entity.id
_entity.type
_entity.pdbx_description
1 polymer ?
#
loop_
_entity_poly.entity_id
_entity_poly.type
_entity_poly.pdbx_seq_one_letter_code
_entity_poly.pdbx_strand_id
1 'polypeptide(L)'
;MIVRFLSLIVCCLISGAAYSQVVYDITGVWKDGAGKTLQLRTLEGGNVEGALLDSAVVAADGTFVLRGKVDKKQCAMIASAKYGFRAIFLDGTPLKFTINTDGYSYKNPSAPYVLEKETKDHLAAQAMMQFWGDDYIRNFSLGGLGLSLKRAETKEKQDSIAAEIKQVEQAQQDQMNAFLQQYNDSDVAPYFIEMNMLRMMSLEQISSFYDRFTDRVKQTEKGKEIGERIALLKKLAPGSSAPEFELTTPDGKNLALKDLRGHIVLIDFWASWCGPCIDEMPNVKALYEKYHDRGLEIVGVSMDNNKAKWEGAIERAGLVWHHVSSLKGMNRCPVAKLYQVVAIPKLYIVDKDGKIIAKDLRGEDLREKMDELFQ
;
A
#
# COMPACT_ATOMS: atom_id res chain seq x y z
N MET A 1 17.31 35.78 -57.69
CA MET A 1 17.76 35.91 -56.27
C MET A 1 16.92 34.95 -55.45
N ILE A 2 17.43 33.72 -55.28
CA ILE A 2 16.68 32.61 -54.67
C ILE A 2 17.13 32.53 -53.22
N VAL A 3 16.23 32.79 -52.29
CA VAL A 3 16.47 32.65 -50.83
C VAL A 3 16.14 31.21 -50.43
N ARG A 4 17.17 30.46 -50.08
CA ARG A 4 17.01 29.08 -49.49
C ARG A 4 16.71 29.23 -48.01
N PHE A 5 15.51 28.81 -47.59
CA PHE A 5 15.17 28.55 -46.19
C PHE A 5 15.83 27.25 -45.75
N LEU A 6 16.81 27.31 -44.84
CA LEU A 6 17.29 26.16 -44.08
C LEU A 6 16.34 25.90 -42.92
N SER A 7 15.56 24.82 -43.01
CA SER A 7 14.81 24.33 -41.85
C SER A 7 15.77 23.53 -40.93
N LEU A 8 16.08 24.11 -39.78
CA LEU A 8 16.74 23.39 -38.70
C LEU A 8 15.69 22.44 -38.09
N ILE A 9 15.83 21.14 -38.37
CA ILE A 9 15.13 20.07 -37.64
C ILE A 9 15.93 19.89 -36.34
N VAL A 10 15.40 20.43 -35.25
CA VAL A 10 15.86 20.09 -33.89
C VAL A 10 15.32 18.69 -33.58
N CYS A 11 16.16 17.67 -33.78
CA CYS A 11 15.93 16.35 -33.22
C CYS A 11 16.03 16.44 -31.69
N CYS A 12 14.91 16.56 -31.01
CA CYS A 12 14.83 16.23 -29.60
C CYS A 12 15.12 14.74 -29.46
N LEU A 13 16.36 14.39 -29.14
CA LEU A 13 16.73 13.09 -28.61
C LEU A 13 16.07 12.98 -27.22
N ILE A 14 14.85 12.48 -27.21
CA ILE A 14 14.27 11.90 -25.99
C ILE A 14 15.12 10.65 -25.75
N SER A 15 16.06 10.72 -24.82
CA SER A 15 16.74 9.56 -24.25
C SER A 15 15.72 8.76 -23.45
N GLY A 16 14.88 8.02 -24.14
CA GLY A 16 14.12 6.93 -23.55
C GLY A 16 15.14 5.92 -23.06
N ALA A 17 15.33 5.81 -21.75
CA ALA A 17 15.98 4.66 -21.19
C ALA A 17 15.26 3.42 -21.75
N ALA A 18 15.90 2.67 -22.61
CA ALA A 18 15.37 1.40 -23.09
C ALA A 18 15.33 0.46 -21.89
N TYR A 19 14.20 0.37 -21.22
CA TYR A 19 13.97 -0.70 -20.24
C TYR A 19 14.13 -2.02 -20.99
N SER A 20 15.11 -2.82 -20.58
CA SER A 20 15.27 -4.16 -21.14
C SER A 20 14.10 -5.01 -20.67
N GLN A 21 13.16 -5.27 -21.57
CA GLN A 21 12.04 -6.15 -21.29
C GLN A 21 12.53 -7.51 -20.79
N VAL A 22 11.87 -8.03 -19.77
CA VAL A 22 12.13 -9.37 -19.23
C VAL A 22 11.25 -10.37 -19.97
N VAL A 23 11.88 -11.29 -20.69
CA VAL A 23 11.17 -12.39 -21.36
C VAL A 23 10.88 -13.49 -20.34
N TYR A 24 9.65 -13.97 -20.26
CA TYR A 24 9.32 -15.16 -19.50
C TYR A 24 9.01 -16.32 -20.44
N ASP A 25 9.47 -17.53 -20.06
CA ASP A 25 9.19 -18.80 -20.70
C ASP A 25 8.84 -19.81 -19.59
N ILE A 26 7.54 -20.05 -19.43
CA ILE A 26 7.01 -20.93 -18.39
C ILE A 26 6.37 -22.13 -19.07
N THR A 27 6.91 -23.30 -18.81
CA THR A 27 6.43 -24.56 -19.38
C THR A 27 6.10 -25.54 -18.28
N GLY A 28 5.32 -26.55 -18.60
CA GLY A 28 5.10 -27.61 -17.61
C GLY A 28 4.09 -28.68 -18.03
N VAL A 29 3.85 -29.54 -17.06
CA VAL A 29 2.87 -30.62 -17.18
C VAL A 29 1.89 -30.56 -16.03
N TRP A 30 0.61 -30.65 -16.33
CA TRP A 30 -0.48 -30.81 -15.38
C TRP A 30 -1.23 -32.10 -15.74
N LYS A 31 -0.93 -33.18 -15.00
CA LYS A 31 -1.38 -34.54 -15.34
C LYS A 31 -2.89 -34.63 -15.58
N ASP A 32 -3.72 -34.01 -14.73
CA ASP A 32 -5.17 -34.02 -14.82
C ASP A 32 -5.72 -32.66 -15.23
N GLY A 33 -4.93 -31.90 -15.98
CA GLY A 33 -5.19 -30.51 -16.31
C GLY A 33 -5.80 -30.29 -17.68
N ALA A 34 -5.92 -31.31 -18.54
CA ALA A 34 -6.41 -31.14 -19.91
C ALA A 34 -7.70 -30.31 -19.99
N GLY A 35 -7.68 -29.27 -20.81
CA GLY A 35 -8.79 -28.32 -20.95
C GLY A 35 -8.97 -27.29 -19.83
N LYS A 36 -8.19 -27.37 -18.74
CA LYS A 36 -8.19 -26.37 -17.65
C LYS A 36 -7.34 -25.17 -18.04
N THR A 37 -7.64 -24.02 -17.46
CA THR A 37 -6.92 -22.76 -17.72
C THR A 37 -5.96 -22.45 -16.58
N LEU A 38 -4.72 -22.13 -16.95
CA LEU A 38 -3.74 -21.47 -16.08
C LEU A 38 -3.68 -19.99 -16.43
N GLN A 39 -3.46 -19.16 -15.42
CA GLN A 39 -3.27 -17.72 -15.54
C GLN A 39 -1.96 -17.31 -14.91
N LEU A 40 -1.25 -16.40 -15.59
CA LEU A 40 -0.13 -15.66 -15.02
C LEU A 40 -0.61 -14.25 -14.72
N ARG A 41 -0.48 -13.82 -13.46
CA ARG A 41 -0.92 -12.50 -12.99
C ARG A 41 0.17 -11.76 -12.26
N THR A 42 0.13 -10.43 -12.24
CA THR A 42 1.03 -9.63 -11.40
C THR A 42 0.71 -9.84 -9.92
N LEU A 43 1.72 -9.63 -9.08
CA LEU A 43 1.60 -9.53 -7.63
C LEU A 43 1.96 -8.09 -7.23
N GLU A 44 0.99 -7.17 -7.32
CA GLU A 44 1.17 -5.77 -6.95
C GLU A 44 0.28 -5.42 -5.76
N GLY A 45 0.87 -4.74 -4.76
CA GLY A 45 0.14 -4.20 -3.62
C GLY A 45 -0.58 -5.24 -2.74
N GLY A 46 -0.16 -6.51 -2.79
CA GLY A 46 -0.76 -7.61 -1.99
C GLY A 46 -2.14 -8.06 -2.49
N ASN A 47 -2.52 -7.67 -3.71
CA ASN A 47 -3.78 -8.12 -4.30
C ASN A 47 -3.56 -9.38 -5.14
N VAL A 48 -4.23 -10.48 -4.75
CA VAL A 48 -4.24 -11.74 -5.53
C VAL A 48 -5.01 -11.63 -6.85
N GLU A 49 -5.73 -10.52 -7.07
CA GLU A 49 -6.40 -10.19 -8.33
C GLU A 49 -5.58 -9.26 -9.23
N GLY A 50 -4.25 -9.35 -9.16
CA GLY A 50 -3.34 -8.57 -10.01
C GLY A 50 -3.68 -8.68 -11.51
N ALA A 51 -3.13 -7.78 -12.33
CA ALA A 51 -3.39 -7.74 -13.76
C ALA A 51 -3.03 -9.08 -14.42
N LEU A 52 -3.88 -9.54 -15.33
CA LEU A 52 -3.59 -10.72 -16.16
C LEU A 52 -2.44 -10.39 -17.11
N LEU A 53 -1.35 -11.15 -17.00
CA LEU A 53 -0.21 -11.07 -17.91
C LEU A 53 -0.37 -12.03 -19.08
N ASP A 54 -0.81 -13.27 -18.79
CA ASP A 54 -0.93 -14.33 -19.79
C ASP A 54 -1.90 -15.43 -19.32
N SER A 55 -2.37 -16.27 -20.24
CA SER A 55 -3.16 -17.45 -19.92
C SER A 55 -2.92 -18.58 -20.93
N ALA A 56 -2.94 -19.81 -20.44
CA ALA A 56 -2.81 -21.01 -21.26
C ALA A 56 -3.92 -22.02 -20.93
N VAL A 57 -4.47 -22.64 -21.96
CA VAL A 57 -5.29 -23.85 -21.80
C VAL A 57 -4.37 -25.05 -21.87
N VAL A 58 -4.45 -25.91 -20.88
CA VAL A 58 -3.65 -27.13 -20.81
C VAL A 58 -4.05 -28.09 -21.95
N ALA A 59 -3.08 -28.54 -22.71
CA ALA A 59 -3.28 -29.44 -23.84
C ALA A 59 -3.78 -30.84 -23.43
N ALA A 60 -4.22 -31.62 -24.40
CA ALA A 60 -4.75 -32.97 -24.14
C ALA A 60 -3.73 -33.93 -23.52
N ASP A 61 -2.45 -33.71 -23.79
CA ASP A 61 -1.32 -34.47 -23.19
C ASP A 61 -0.88 -33.93 -21.82
N GLY A 62 -1.60 -32.92 -21.27
CA GLY A 62 -1.31 -32.29 -20.01
C GLY A 62 -0.24 -31.19 -20.07
N THR A 63 0.35 -30.91 -21.23
CA THR A 63 1.35 -29.84 -21.36
C THR A 63 0.74 -28.44 -21.40
N PHE A 64 1.51 -27.43 -20.96
CA PHE A 64 1.16 -26.03 -21.10
C PHE A 64 2.39 -25.16 -21.32
N VAL A 65 2.18 -24.00 -21.92
CA VAL A 65 3.22 -22.99 -22.19
C VAL A 65 2.62 -21.60 -21.98
N LEU A 66 3.36 -20.75 -21.26
CA LEU A 66 3.11 -19.32 -21.09
C LEU A 66 4.39 -18.60 -21.53
N ARG A 67 4.30 -17.72 -22.53
CA ARG A 67 5.45 -16.99 -23.08
C ARG A 67 5.10 -15.57 -23.39
N GLY A 68 5.91 -14.64 -22.91
CA GLY A 68 5.70 -13.24 -23.15
C GLY A 68 6.81 -12.38 -22.61
N LYS A 69 6.47 -11.12 -22.39
CA LYS A 69 7.40 -10.10 -21.89
C LYS A 69 6.72 -9.25 -20.83
N VAL A 70 7.52 -8.84 -19.87
CA VAL A 70 7.16 -7.81 -18.88
C VAL A 70 8.19 -6.69 -18.93
N ASP A 71 7.79 -5.49 -18.54
CA ASP A 71 8.65 -4.31 -18.66
C ASP A 71 9.84 -4.34 -17.70
N LYS A 72 9.72 -5.08 -16.58
CA LYS A 72 10.75 -5.20 -15.55
C LYS A 72 10.65 -6.54 -14.80
N LYS A 73 11.70 -6.88 -14.07
CA LYS A 73 11.65 -7.97 -13.08
C LYS A 73 10.57 -7.70 -12.05
N GLN A 74 9.76 -8.71 -11.74
CA GLN A 74 8.64 -8.53 -10.82
C GLN A 74 8.15 -9.84 -10.21
N CYS A 75 7.48 -9.73 -9.06
CA CYS A 75 6.70 -10.82 -8.51
C CYS A 75 5.46 -11.07 -9.38
N ALA A 76 5.16 -12.33 -9.60
CA ALA A 76 3.98 -12.78 -10.32
C ALA A 76 3.38 -14.02 -9.64
N MET A 77 2.22 -14.41 -10.10
CA MET A 77 1.52 -15.57 -9.58
C MET A 77 1.03 -16.42 -10.75
N ILE A 78 1.40 -17.70 -10.76
CA ILE A 78 0.75 -18.71 -11.61
C ILE A 78 -0.41 -19.33 -10.82
N ALA A 79 -1.60 -19.34 -11.39
CA ALA A 79 -2.81 -19.73 -10.68
C ALA A 79 -3.81 -20.47 -11.58
N SER A 80 -4.64 -21.28 -10.95
CA SER A 80 -5.87 -21.80 -11.52
C SER A 80 -7.06 -21.45 -10.63
N ALA A 81 -8.18 -21.08 -11.21
CA ALA A 81 -9.37 -20.63 -10.48
C ALA A 81 -9.86 -21.63 -9.40
N LYS A 82 -9.54 -22.91 -9.54
CA LYS A 82 -10.01 -23.97 -8.65
C LYS A 82 -8.92 -24.56 -7.74
N TYR A 83 -7.66 -24.50 -8.15
CA TYR A 83 -6.59 -25.31 -7.53
C TYR A 83 -5.45 -24.47 -6.95
N GLY A 84 -5.77 -23.25 -6.49
CA GLY A 84 -4.81 -22.39 -5.81
C GLY A 84 -3.81 -21.72 -6.74
N PHE A 85 -2.68 -21.34 -6.19
CA PHE A 85 -1.68 -20.53 -6.87
C PHE A 85 -0.27 -20.78 -6.32
N ARG A 86 0.74 -20.35 -7.09
CA ARG A 86 2.12 -20.26 -6.61
C ARG A 86 2.72 -18.91 -7.00
N ALA A 87 3.34 -18.24 -6.04
CA ALA A 87 4.15 -17.06 -6.30
C ALA A 87 5.47 -17.44 -6.95
N ILE A 88 5.91 -16.61 -7.89
CA ILE A 88 7.15 -16.73 -8.64
C ILE A 88 7.79 -15.37 -8.83
N PHE A 89 9.05 -15.34 -9.24
CA PHE A 89 9.73 -14.11 -9.61
C PHE A 89 10.13 -14.18 -11.10
N LEU A 90 9.64 -13.22 -11.88
CA LEU A 90 9.95 -13.11 -13.32
C LEU A 90 11.23 -12.29 -13.48
N ASP A 91 12.35 -12.95 -13.72
CA ASP A 91 13.68 -12.36 -13.89
C ASP A 91 14.33 -12.66 -15.24
N GLY A 92 13.62 -13.41 -16.11
CA GLY A 92 14.09 -13.91 -17.39
C GLY A 92 14.57 -15.37 -17.35
N THR A 93 14.62 -15.98 -16.18
CA THR A 93 14.95 -17.42 -16.06
C THR A 93 13.78 -18.26 -16.56
N PRO A 94 14.00 -19.23 -17.47
CA PRO A 94 12.96 -20.17 -17.88
C PRO A 94 12.48 -21.03 -16.69
N LEU A 95 11.17 -21.19 -16.57
CA LEU A 95 10.53 -21.93 -15.47
C LEU A 95 9.87 -23.20 -16.01
N LYS A 96 10.00 -24.29 -15.26
CA LYS A 96 9.35 -25.55 -15.59
C LYS A 96 8.60 -26.11 -14.40
N PHE A 97 7.31 -26.35 -14.60
CA PHE A 97 6.38 -26.79 -13.54
C PHE A 97 5.90 -28.22 -13.74
N THR A 98 5.72 -28.91 -12.62
CA THR A 98 4.82 -30.05 -12.51
C THR A 98 3.66 -29.65 -11.62
N ILE A 99 2.41 -29.80 -12.13
CA ILE A 99 1.19 -29.51 -11.36
C ILE A 99 0.49 -30.83 -11.08
N ASN A 100 0.26 -31.08 -9.79
CA ASN A 100 -0.52 -32.22 -9.31
C ASN A 100 -1.59 -31.72 -8.34
N THR A 101 -2.85 -31.87 -8.72
CA THR A 101 -3.98 -31.40 -7.91
C THR A 101 -4.57 -32.46 -6.99
N ASP A 102 -3.99 -33.66 -6.98
CA ASP A 102 -4.35 -34.72 -6.03
C ASP A 102 -4.01 -34.25 -4.60
N GLY A 103 -4.99 -34.26 -3.72
CA GLY A 103 -4.79 -33.82 -2.34
C GLY A 103 -4.73 -32.29 -2.17
N TYR A 104 -5.17 -31.50 -3.15
CA TYR A 104 -5.29 -30.05 -2.99
C TYR A 104 -6.05 -29.67 -1.72
N SER A 105 -5.52 -28.71 -1.00
CA SER A 105 -6.13 -28.16 0.23
C SER A 105 -6.04 -26.64 0.23
N TYR A 106 -7.11 -25.95 0.67
CA TYR A 106 -7.09 -24.52 0.90
C TYR A 106 -6.08 -24.06 1.96
N LYS A 107 -5.62 -24.98 2.83
CA LYS A 107 -4.56 -24.70 3.82
C LYS A 107 -3.17 -24.61 3.20
N ASN A 108 -2.97 -25.22 2.04
CA ASN A 108 -1.71 -25.14 1.30
C ASN A 108 -1.99 -24.95 -0.21
N PRO A 109 -2.36 -23.73 -0.65
CA PRO A 109 -2.78 -23.47 -2.01
C PRO A 109 -1.66 -23.58 -3.04
N SER A 110 -0.39 -23.57 -2.62
CA SER A 110 0.76 -23.70 -3.52
C SER A 110 1.25 -25.13 -3.69
N ALA A 111 0.81 -26.08 -2.87
CA ALA A 111 1.27 -27.48 -2.92
C ALA A 111 1.11 -28.17 -4.28
N PRO A 112 0.04 -27.90 -5.07
CA PRO A 112 -0.09 -28.47 -6.42
C PRO A 112 1.01 -28.07 -7.39
N TYR A 113 1.68 -26.94 -7.18
CA TYR A 113 2.57 -26.33 -8.14
C TYR A 113 4.04 -26.57 -7.74
N VAL A 114 4.70 -27.52 -8.35
CA VAL A 114 6.12 -27.84 -8.08
C VAL A 114 6.98 -27.25 -9.20
N LEU A 115 7.88 -26.35 -8.84
CA LEU A 115 8.88 -25.79 -9.74
C LEU A 115 10.11 -26.70 -9.72
N GLU A 116 10.59 -27.16 -10.90
CA GLU A 116 11.70 -28.13 -11.00
C GLU A 116 13.02 -27.56 -10.43
N LYS A 117 13.24 -26.25 -10.60
CA LYS A 117 14.45 -25.58 -10.09
C LYS A 117 14.08 -24.27 -9.44
N GLU A 118 14.17 -24.22 -8.13
CA GLU A 118 13.90 -23.03 -7.34
C GLU A 118 15.15 -22.18 -7.18
N THR A 119 15.01 -20.87 -7.38
CA THR A 119 16.01 -19.88 -7.01
C THR A 119 15.68 -19.30 -5.63
N LYS A 120 16.62 -18.55 -5.02
CA LYS A 120 16.39 -17.82 -3.78
C LYS A 120 15.18 -16.86 -3.90
N ASP A 121 15.02 -16.23 -5.05
CA ASP A 121 13.92 -15.30 -5.31
C ASP A 121 12.57 -15.99 -5.42
N HIS A 122 12.51 -17.19 -6.00
CA HIS A 122 11.27 -18.00 -5.99
C HIS A 122 10.88 -18.44 -4.58
N LEU A 123 11.85 -18.88 -3.77
CA LEU A 123 11.60 -19.21 -2.37
C LEU A 123 11.17 -18.00 -1.55
N ALA A 124 11.79 -16.84 -1.78
CA ALA A 124 11.41 -15.58 -1.14
C ALA A 124 9.98 -15.14 -1.53
N ALA A 125 9.61 -15.25 -2.81
CA ALA A 125 8.26 -14.93 -3.29
C ALA A 125 7.22 -15.85 -2.64
N GLN A 126 7.52 -17.13 -2.51
CA GLN A 126 6.64 -18.09 -1.83
C GLN A 126 6.52 -17.78 -0.33
N ALA A 127 7.62 -17.50 0.36
CA ALA A 127 7.63 -17.14 1.78
C ALA A 127 6.88 -15.82 2.03
N MET A 128 7.00 -14.85 1.13
CA MET A 128 6.24 -13.60 1.17
C MET A 128 4.73 -13.86 1.09
N MET A 129 4.29 -14.73 0.21
CA MET A 129 2.87 -15.07 0.06
C MET A 129 2.34 -15.88 1.25
N GLN A 130 3.16 -16.76 1.82
CA GLN A 130 2.81 -17.48 3.05
C GLN A 130 2.62 -16.50 4.20
N PHE A 131 3.58 -15.59 4.40
CA PHE A 131 3.47 -14.53 5.41
C PHE A 131 2.17 -13.72 5.22
N TRP A 132 1.84 -13.35 3.99
CA TRP A 132 0.63 -12.58 3.68
C TRP A 132 -0.65 -13.35 4.01
N GLY A 133 -0.71 -14.65 3.72
CA GLY A 133 -1.84 -15.51 4.10
C GLY A 133 -2.01 -15.59 5.62
N ASP A 134 -0.92 -15.79 6.35
CA ASP A 134 -0.91 -15.84 7.81
C ASP A 134 -1.30 -14.48 8.40
N ASP A 135 -0.83 -13.39 7.81
CA ASP A 135 -1.13 -12.03 8.22
C ASP A 135 -2.61 -11.66 8.05
N TYR A 136 -3.23 -12.13 6.97
CA TYR A 136 -4.68 -11.97 6.78
C TYR A 136 -5.48 -12.61 7.91
N ILE A 137 -5.10 -13.84 8.32
CA ILE A 137 -5.76 -14.55 9.43
C ILE A 137 -5.51 -13.82 10.75
N ARG A 138 -4.28 -13.35 11.00
CA ARG A 138 -3.93 -12.59 12.21
C ARG A 138 -4.72 -11.29 12.33
N ASN A 139 -4.82 -10.53 11.25
CA ASN A 139 -5.57 -9.27 11.25
C ASN A 139 -7.06 -9.48 11.50
N PHE A 140 -7.63 -10.59 11.03
CA PHE A 140 -8.99 -10.98 11.36
C PHE A 140 -9.12 -11.28 12.87
N SER A 141 -8.17 -12.01 13.45
CA SER A 141 -8.12 -12.30 14.88
C SER A 141 -7.95 -11.05 15.73
N LEU A 142 -7.04 -10.15 15.34
CA LEU A 142 -6.82 -8.85 16.01
C LEU A 142 -8.09 -7.99 16.00
N GLY A 143 -8.83 -7.97 14.88
CA GLY A 143 -10.12 -7.29 14.80
C GLY A 143 -11.13 -7.83 15.81
N GLY A 144 -11.23 -9.16 15.95
CA GLY A 144 -12.07 -9.83 16.93
C GLY A 144 -11.65 -9.53 18.38
N LEU A 145 -10.35 -9.58 18.66
CA LEU A 145 -9.79 -9.25 19.99
C LEU A 145 -10.01 -7.78 20.33
N GLY A 146 -9.85 -6.85 19.40
CA GLY A 146 -10.11 -5.43 19.60
C GLY A 146 -11.57 -5.14 19.96
N LEU A 147 -12.52 -5.84 19.29
CA LEU A 147 -13.94 -5.76 19.66
C LEU A 147 -14.21 -6.34 21.05
N SER A 148 -13.55 -7.45 21.38
CA SER A 148 -13.69 -8.09 22.71
C SER A 148 -13.12 -7.20 23.81
N LEU A 149 -12.00 -6.52 23.55
CA LEU A 149 -11.38 -5.57 24.48
C LEU A 149 -12.32 -4.40 24.79
N LYS A 150 -12.97 -3.84 23.77
CA LYS A 150 -13.96 -2.74 23.95
C LYS A 150 -15.18 -3.17 24.77
N ARG A 151 -15.51 -4.46 24.79
CA ARG A 151 -16.66 -5.03 25.52
C ARG A 151 -16.29 -5.60 26.89
N ALA A 152 -15.02 -5.61 27.24
CA ALA A 152 -14.54 -6.18 28.50
C ALA A 152 -14.88 -5.25 29.68
N GLU A 153 -15.68 -5.74 30.61
CA GLU A 153 -16.20 -4.97 31.75
C GLU A 153 -15.23 -4.95 32.96
N THR A 154 -14.29 -5.89 33.02
CA THR A 154 -13.33 -5.98 34.13
C THR A 154 -11.91 -5.75 33.66
N LYS A 155 -11.10 -5.13 34.53
CA LYS A 155 -9.67 -4.87 34.28
C LYS A 155 -8.90 -6.15 33.99
N GLU A 156 -9.16 -7.23 34.74
CA GLU A 156 -8.51 -8.54 34.54
C GLU A 156 -8.76 -9.06 33.11
N LYS A 157 -9.99 -8.92 32.60
CA LYS A 157 -10.37 -9.36 31.26
C LYS A 157 -9.75 -8.47 30.19
N GLN A 158 -9.66 -7.16 30.42
CA GLN A 158 -8.96 -6.23 29.54
C GLN A 158 -7.48 -6.56 29.44
N ASP A 159 -6.81 -6.78 30.58
CA ASP A 159 -5.38 -7.12 30.64
C ASP A 159 -5.08 -8.46 29.95
N SER A 160 -5.96 -9.47 30.12
CA SER A 160 -5.84 -10.77 29.44
C SER A 160 -5.93 -10.60 27.91
N ILE A 161 -6.92 -9.86 27.41
CA ILE A 161 -7.09 -9.64 25.95
C ILE A 161 -5.94 -8.80 25.40
N ALA A 162 -5.48 -7.79 26.12
CA ALA A 162 -4.32 -6.98 25.71
C ALA A 162 -3.04 -7.82 25.62
N ALA A 163 -2.83 -8.77 26.53
CA ALA A 163 -1.72 -9.71 26.47
C ALA A 163 -1.80 -10.63 25.23
N GLU A 164 -3.01 -11.11 24.88
CA GLU A 164 -3.21 -11.92 23.67
C GLU A 164 -2.94 -11.13 22.39
N ILE A 165 -3.43 -9.88 22.29
CA ILE A 165 -3.13 -8.97 21.19
C ILE A 165 -1.62 -8.82 21.02
N LYS A 166 -0.90 -8.55 22.12
CA LYS A 166 0.57 -8.39 22.11
C LYS A 166 1.29 -9.65 21.63
N GLN A 167 0.81 -10.83 22.01
CA GLN A 167 1.38 -12.09 21.51
C GLN A 167 1.21 -12.25 20.00
N VAL A 168 0.05 -11.90 19.45
CA VAL A 168 -0.21 -11.95 18.01
C VAL A 168 0.67 -10.97 17.24
N GLU A 169 0.82 -9.74 17.75
CA GLU A 169 1.70 -8.72 17.19
C GLU A 169 3.17 -9.14 17.22
N GLN A 170 3.63 -9.75 18.33
CA GLN A 170 4.99 -10.26 18.45
C GLN A 170 5.26 -11.38 17.45
N ALA A 171 4.32 -12.33 17.29
CA ALA A 171 4.46 -13.41 16.32
C ALA A 171 4.56 -12.88 14.88
N GLN A 172 3.83 -11.82 14.55
CA GLN A 172 3.93 -11.13 13.26
C GLN A 172 5.33 -10.54 13.06
N GLN A 173 5.82 -9.82 14.07
CA GLN A 173 7.14 -9.19 14.04
C GLN A 173 8.26 -10.23 13.90
N ASP A 174 8.16 -11.37 14.60
CA ASP A 174 9.12 -12.46 14.52
C ASP A 174 9.17 -13.10 13.12
N GLN A 175 8.02 -13.30 12.48
CA GLN A 175 7.97 -13.80 11.11
C GLN A 175 8.59 -12.81 10.10
N MET A 176 8.33 -11.51 10.27
CA MET A 176 8.94 -10.46 9.43
C MET A 176 10.47 -10.48 9.58
N ASN A 177 10.95 -10.59 10.81
CA ASN A 177 12.39 -10.69 11.11
C ASN A 177 13.01 -11.94 10.49
N ALA A 178 12.35 -13.09 10.60
CA ALA A 178 12.81 -14.35 10.01
C ALA A 178 12.90 -14.27 8.47
N PHE A 179 11.89 -13.66 7.82
CA PHE A 179 11.93 -13.41 6.39
C PHE A 179 13.16 -12.60 5.98
N LEU A 180 13.41 -11.48 6.65
CA LEU A 180 14.54 -10.60 6.34
C LEU A 180 15.90 -11.22 6.71
N GLN A 181 15.96 -12.08 7.73
CA GLN A 181 17.17 -12.81 8.04
C GLN A 181 17.56 -13.77 6.91
N GLN A 182 16.57 -14.41 6.28
CA GLN A 182 16.76 -15.40 5.24
C GLN A 182 16.91 -14.80 3.84
N TYR A 183 16.18 -13.71 3.55
CA TYR A 183 15.98 -13.19 2.20
C TYR A 183 16.42 -11.74 1.99
N ASN A 184 17.21 -11.14 2.88
CA ASN A 184 17.69 -9.75 2.75
C ASN A 184 18.53 -9.49 1.48
N ASP A 185 19.00 -10.53 0.83
CA ASP A 185 19.74 -10.49 -0.44
C ASP A 185 18.90 -10.99 -1.63
N SER A 186 17.60 -11.09 -1.51
CA SER A 186 16.67 -11.45 -2.57
C SER A 186 16.10 -10.19 -3.24
N ASP A 187 15.93 -10.22 -4.56
CA ASP A 187 15.25 -9.15 -5.31
C ASP A 187 13.76 -9.02 -4.91
N VAL A 188 13.20 -10.02 -4.22
CA VAL A 188 11.85 -10.02 -3.67
C VAL A 188 11.74 -9.24 -2.34
N ALA A 189 12.84 -9.06 -1.60
CA ALA A 189 12.78 -8.41 -0.29
C ALA A 189 12.17 -6.98 -0.30
N PRO A 190 12.42 -6.11 -1.31
CA PRO A 190 11.74 -4.84 -1.43
C PRO A 190 10.21 -4.95 -1.62
N TYR A 191 9.74 -5.97 -2.34
CA TYR A 191 8.30 -6.24 -2.49
C TYR A 191 7.65 -6.65 -1.18
N PHE A 192 8.36 -7.41 -0.35
CA PHE A 192 7.90 -7.77 0.98
C PHE A 192 7.67 -6.53 1.86
N ILE A 193 8.59 -5.56 1.84
CA ILE A 193 8.40 -4.29 2.53
C ILE A 193 7.18 -3.54 1.96
N GLU A 194 7.07 -3.40 0.65
CA GLU A 194 5.97 -2.66 0.03
C GLU A 194 4.60 -3.20 0.45
N MET A 195 4.42 -4.52 0.43
CA MET A 195 3.18 -5.16 0.85
C MET A 195 2.81 -4.86 2.31
N ASN A 196 3.80 -4.72 3.18
CA ASN A 196 3.60 -4.46 4.61
C ASN A 196 3.52 -2.97 4.95
N MET A 197 4.20 -2.09 4.16
CA MET A 197 4.10 -0.63 4.31
C MET A 197 2.67 -0.12 4.20
N LEU A 198 1.87 -0.71 3.31
CA LEU A 198 0.48 -0.33 3.10
C LEU A 198 -0.41 -0.68 4.30
N ARG A 199 0.04 -1.54 5.18
CA ARG A 199 -0.83 -2.14 6.17
C ARG A 199 -0.60 -1.67 7.59
N MET A 200 0.61 -1.52 8.11
CA MET A 200 0.75 -1.25 9.57
C MET A 200 2.19 -0.97 10.07
N MET A 201 3.19 -0.82 9.21
CA MET A 201 4.55 -0.58 9.71
C MET A 201 4.80 0.89 10.00
N SER A 202 5.44 1.19 11.13
CA SER A 202 5.96 2.53 11.40
C SER A 202 7.12 2.87 10.45
N LEU A 203 7.40 4.16 10.27
CA LEU A 203 8.54 4.61 9.46
C LEU A 203 9.87 4.06 10.00
N GLU A 204 10.00 3.91 11.32
CA GLU A 204 11.19 3.33 11.94
C GLU A 204 11.34 1.85 11.57
N GLN A 205 10.26 1.08 11.65
CA GLN A 205 10.26 -0.34 11.27
C GLN A 205 10.64 -0.51 9.79
N ILE A 206 10.00 0.27 8.90
CA ILE A 206 10.28 0.21 7.46
C ILE A 206 11.75 0.57 7.18
N SER A 207 12.26 1.64 7.81
CA SER A 207 13.66 2.06 7.66
C SER A 207 14.62 1.00 8.16
N SER A 208 14.37 0.45 9.36
CA SER A 208 15.19 -0.62 9.95
C SER A 208 15.21 -1.88 9.05
N PHE A 209 14.10 -2.23 8.42
CA PHE A 209 14.05 -3.38 7.51
C PHE A 209 14.78 -3.11 6.20
N TYR A 210 14.61 -1.92 5.63
CA TYR A 210 15.33 -1.51 4.43
C TYR A 210 16.85 -1.47 4.65
N ASP A 211 17.29 -1.01 5.82
CA ASP A 211 18.72 -0.93 6.17
C ASP A 211 19.39 -2.30 6.21
N ARG A 212 18.63 -3.37 6.48
CA ARG A 212 19.10 -4.77 6.49
C ARG A 212 19.31 -5.36 5.09
N PHE A 213 18.80 -4.73 4.02
CA PHE A 213 19.05 -5.19 2.66
C PHE A 213 20.51 -5.04 2.30
N THR A 214 21.04 -5.97 1.49
CA THR A 214 22.35 -5.83 0.90
C THR A 214 22.39 -4.63 -0.06
N ASP A 215 23.60 -4.08 -0.31
CA ASP A 215 23.76 -2.97 -1.24
C ASP A 215 23.28 -3.34 -2.65
N ARG A 216 23.47 -4.61 -3.07
CA ARG A 216 22.95 -5.13 -4.31
C ARG A 216 21.43 -4.95 -4.40
N VAL A 217 20.68 -5.35 -3.38
CA VAL A 217 19.22 -5.25 -3.34
C VAL A 217 18.76 -3.79 -3.32
N LYS A 218 19.44 -2.93 -2.54
CA LYS A 218 19.15 -1.48 -2.52
C LYS A 218 19.35 -0.81 -3.87
N GLN A 219 20.24 -1.35 -4.72
CA GLN A 219 20.49 -0.83 -6.07
C GLN A 219 19.54 -1.38 -7.15
N THR A 220 18.73 -2.39 -6.86
CA THR A 220 17.66 -2.82 -7.77
C THR A 220 16.64 -1.70 -7.99
N GLU A 221 15.89 -1.75 -9.09
CA GLU A 221 14.85 -0.76 -9.38
C GLU A 221 13.86 -0.64 -8.20
N LYS A 222 13.35 -1.78 -7.72
CA LYS A 222 12.42 -1.81 -6.59
C LYS A 222 13.05 -1.39 -5.27
N GLY A 223 14.31 -1.74 -5.03
CA GLY A 223 15.06 -1.29 -3.87
C GLY A 223 15.23 0.23 -3.82
N LYS A 224 15.55 0.87 -4.95
CA LYS A 224 15.62 2.34 -5.08
C LYS A 224 14.26 2.98 -4.85
N GLU A 225 13.20 2.46 -5.46
CA GLU A 225 11.84 2.95 -5.28
C GLU A 225 11.43 2.97 -3.80
N ILE A 226 11.71 1.89 -3.05
CA ILE A 226 11.44 1.81 -1.61
C ILE A 226 12.30 2.82 -0.83
N GLY A 227 13.59 2.94 -1.15
CA GLY A 227 14.48 3.92 -0.52
C GLY A 227 14.01 5.36 -0.72
N GLU A 228 13.62 5.73 -1.92
CA GLU A 228 13.04 7.04 -2.26
C GLU A 228 11.75 7.30 -1.47
N ARG A 229 10.88 6.30 -1.39
CA ARG A 229 9.64 6.39 -0.61
C ARG A 229 9.91 6.59 0.87
N ILE A 230 10.86 5.88 1.46
CA ILE A 230 11.30 6.08 2.85
C ILE A 230 11.82 7.51 3.04
N ALA A 231 12.62 8.02 2.11
CA ALA A 231 13.12 9.39 2.16
C ALA A 231 11.99 10.43 2.13
N LEU A 232 10.96 10.21 1.33
CA LEU A 232 9.75 11.05 1.30
C LEU A 232 8.96 10.97 2.61
N LEU A 233 8.77 9.76 3.16
CA LEU A 233 8.09 9.57 4.45
C LEU A 233 8.82 10.23 5.61
N LYS A 234 10.16 10.25 5.59
CA LYS A 234 10.99 10.98 6.57
C LYS A 234 10.72 12.49 6.54
N LYS A 235 10.46 13.06 5.35
CA LYS A 235 10.07 14.48 5.20
C LYS A 235 8.67 14.79 5.73
N LEU A 236 7.88 13.78 6.04
CA LEU A 236 6.54 13.89 6.63
C LEU A 236 6.54 13.45 8.12
N ALA A 237 7.69 13.33 8.73
CA ALA A 237 7.80 13.02 10.16
C ALA A 237 7.53 14.27 11.01
N PRO A 238 7.09 14.10 12.27
CA PRO A 238 7.00 15.20 13.22
C PRO A 238 8.30 16.01 13.28
N GLY A 239 8.19 17.33 13.32
CA GLY A 239 9.29 18.30 13.23
C GLY A 239 9.59 18.80 11.82
N SER A 240 9.14 18.10 10.76
CA SER A 240 9.30 18.53 9.37
C SER A 240 8.26 19.56 8.95
N SER A 241 8.58 20.42 7.98
CA SER A 241 7.59 21.32 7.39
C SER A 241 6.55 20.54 6.59
N ALA A 242 5.27 20.82 6.84
CA ALA A 242 4.19 20.25 6.07
C ALA A 242 4.29 20.71 4.61
N PRO A 243 4.21 19.80 3.63
CA PRO A 243 4.23 20.19 2.22
C PRO A 243 3.06 21.11 1.88
N GLU A 244 3.35 22.21 1.19
CA GLU A 244 2.32 23.15 0.76
C GLU A 244 1.45 22.57 -0.35
N PHE A 245 0.17 22.88 -0.30
CA PHE A 245 -0.77 22.55 -1.34
C PHE A 245 -1.84 23.64 -1.48
N GLU A 246 -2.49 23.66 -2.64
CA GLU A 246 -3.66 24.45 -2.93
C GLU A 246 -4.67 23.56 -3.69
N LEU A 247 -5.92 23.55 -3.25
CA LEU A 247 -7.01 22.80 -3.87
C LEU A 247 -8.30 23.62 -3.85
N THR A 248 -9.27 23.16 -4.66
CA THR A 248 -10.55 23.82 -4.84
C THR A 248 -11.55 23.41 -3.75
N THR A 249 -12.24 24.38 -3.18
CA THR A 249 -13.34 24.23 -2.22
C THR A 249 -14.66 23.88 -2.92
N PRO A 250 -15.73 23.45 -2.20
CA PRO A 250 -17.03 23.16 -2.79
C PRO A 250 -17.62 24.35 -3.56
N ASP A 251 -17.45 25.59 -3.07
CA ASP A 251 -17.92 26.83 -3.70
C ASP A 251 -17.04 27.31 -4.88
N GLY A 252 -16.01 26.51 -5.25
CA GLY A 252 -15.16 26.75 -6.41
C GLY A 252 -14.00 27.73 -6.20
N LYS A 253 -13.77 28.17 -4.96
CA LYS A 253 -12.59 28.98 -4.62
C LYS A 253 -11.38 28.07 -4.38
N ASN A 254 -10.19 28.65 -4.31
CA ASN A 254 -8.99 27.94 -3.90
C ASN A 254 -8.71 28.20 -2.42
N LEU A 255 -8.21 27.17 -1.73
CA LEU A 255 -7.67 27.25 -0.38
C LEU A 255 -6.27 26.63 -0.39
N ALA A 256 -5.29 27.40 0.05
CA ALA A 256 -3.94 26.92 0.24
C ALA A 256 -3.66 26.65 1.74
N LEU A 257 -2.84 25.63 2.04
CA LEU A 257 -2.47 25.33 3.42
C LEU A 257 -1.80 26.55 4.12
N LYS A 258 -1.01 27.32 3.38
CA LYS A 258 -0.36 28.55 3.89
C LYS A 258 -1.36 29.60 4.39
N ASP A 259 -2.58 29.61 3.88
CA ASP A 259 -3.61 30.60 4.26
C ASP A 259 -4.10 30.38 5.70
N LEU A 260 -3.80 29.20 6.28
CA LEU A 260 -4.12 28.81 7.64
C LEU A 260 -2.96 28.95 8.62
N ARG A 261 -1.87 29.62 8.22
CA ARG A 261 -0.74 29.91 9.12
C ARG A 261 -1.20 30.70 10.35
N GLY A 262 -0.55 30.46 11.48
CA GLY A 262 -0.95 31.01 12.77
C GLY A 262 -1.99 30.21 13.54
N HIS A 263 -2.54 29.14 12.92
CA HIS A 263 -3.45 28.20 13.54
C HIS A 263 -2.82 26.82 13.68
N ILE A 264 -3.33 25.99 14.60
CA ILE A 264 -3.10 24.56 14.59
C ILE A 264 -4.04 23.97 13.55
N VAL A 265 -3.51 23.24 12.57
CA VAL A 265 -4.29 22.72 11.45
C VAL A 265 -4.33 21.19 11.50
N LEU A 266 -5.54 20.63 11.55
CA LEU A 266 -5.80 19.22 11.35
C LEU A 266 -6.07 18.99 9.85
N ILE A 267 -5.16 18.33 9.14
CA ILE A 267 -5.34 17.91 7.75
C ILE A 267 -5.92 16.49 7.77
N ASP A 268 -7.17 16.35 7.32
CA ASP A 268 -7.89 15.07 7.29
C ASP A 268 -8.10 14.60 5.85
N PHE A 269 -7.42 13.52 5.47
CA PHE A 269 -7.61 12.86 4.16
C PHE A 269 -8.73 11.83 4.29
N TRP A 270 -9.84 12.09 3.62
CA TRP A 270 -11.07 11.32 3.71
C TRP A 270 -11.79 11.13 2.36
N ALA A 271 -12.91 10.44 2.34
CA ALA A 271 -13.81 10.37 1.19
C ALA A 271 -15.24 10.03 1.60
N SER A 272 -16.21 10.37 0.76
CA SER A 272 -17.63 10.08 0.97
C SER A 272 -17.96 8.58 1.05
N TRP A 273 -17.12 7.74 0.48
CA TRP A 273 -17.22 6.27 0.44
C TRP A 273 -16.37 5.57 1.51
N CYS A 274 -15.64 6.31 2.33
CA CYS A 274 -14.75 5.76 3.36
C CYS A 274 -15.53 5.58 4.69
N GLY A 275 -16.00 4.36 4.95
CA GLY A 275 -16.71 4.02 6.19
C GLY A 275 -15.96 4.43 7.46
N PRO A 276 -14.71 3.99 7.68
CA PRO A 276 -13.93 4.36 8.86
C PRO A 276 -13.67 5.87 9.00
N CYS A 277 -13.64 6.64 7.88
CA CYS A 277 -13.55 8.09 7.95
C CYS A 277 -14.84 8.69 8.50
N ILE A 278 -16.00 8.20 8.04
CA ILE A 278 -17.31 8.64 8.52
C ILE A 278 -17.50 8.31 10.00
N ASP A 279 -17.04 7.14 10.45
CA ASP A 279 -17.09 6.71 11.85
C ASP A 279 -16.26 7.61 12.78
N GLU A 280 -15.17 8.21 12.29
CA GLU A 280 -14.31 9.14 13.05
C GLU A 280 -14.86 10.58 13.07
N MET A 281 -15.73 10.97 12.14
CA MET A 281 -16.24 12.34 12.04
C MET A 281 -16.89 12.89 13.32
N PRO A 282 -17.68 12.14 14.11
CA PRO A 282 -18.21 12.65 15.38
C PRO A 282 -17.12 13.10 16.36
N ASN A 283 -15.99 12.38 16.42
CA ASN A 283 -14.83 12.74 17.22
C ASN A 283 -14.19 14.05 16.71
N VAL A 284 -13.96 14.15 15.40
CA VAL A 284 -13.40 15.35 14.76
C VAL A 284 -14.32 16.57 14.96
N LYS A 285 -15.64 16.40 14.88
CA LYS A 285 -16.62 17.47 15.17
C LYS A 285 -16.51 18.00 16.60
N ALA A 286 -16.47 17.09 17.57
CA ALA A 286 -16.35 17.47 18.97
C ALA A 286 -15.04 18.25 19.23
N LEU A 287 -13.94 17.89 18.57
CA LEU A 287 -12.67 18.61 18.65
C LEU A 287 -12.77 20.00 18.00
N TYR A 288 -13.42 20.12 16.84
CA TYR A 288 -13.64 21.40 16.17
C TYR A 288 -14.48 22.34 17.06
N GLU A 289 -15.62 21.87 17.57
CA GLU A 289 -16.48 22.62 18.47
C GLU A 289 -15.75 23.08 19.75
N LYS A 290 -14.84 22.24 20.28
CA LYS A 290 -14.10 22.56 21.52
C LYS A 290 -12.96 23.57 21.30
N TYR A 291 -12.30 23.54 20.13
CA TYR A 291 -11.01 24.23 19.94
C TYR A 291 -10.97 25.26 18.79
N HIS A 292 -12.00 25.35 17.95
CA HIS A 292 -11.99 26.30 16.82
C HIS A 292 -11.78 27.74 17.28
N ASP A 293 -12.55 28.20 18.28
CA ASP A 293 -12.41 29.55 18.84
C ASP A 293 -11.06 29.78 19.54
N ARG A 294 -10.29 28.70 19.75
CA ARG A 294 -8.95 28.73 20.36
C ARG A 294 -7.84 28.58 19.33
N GLY A 295 -8.18 28.54 18.06
CA GLY A 295 -7.24 28.53 16.94
C GLY A 295 -6.99 27.15 16.33
N LEU A 296 -7.95 26.20 16.40
CA LEU A 296 -7.95 24.98 15.61
C LEU A 296 -8.64 25.24 14.27
N GLU A 297 -7.96 24.94 13.18
CA GLU A 297 -8.54 24.82 11.85
C GLU A 297 -8.52 23.37 11.39
N ILE A 298 -9.49 22.98 10.57
CA ILE A 298 -9.53 21.65 9.94
C ILE A 298 -9.65 21.81 8.44
N VAL A 299 -8.84 21.02 7.71
CA VAL A 299 -8.94 20.92 6.25
C VAL A 299 -9.21 19.47 5.87
N GLY A 300 -10.44 19.18 5.46
CA GLY A 300 -10.83 17.89 4.89
C GLY A 300 -10.39 17.80 3.43
N VAL A 301 -9.34 17.03 3.14
CA VAL A 301 -8.85 16.78 1.78
C VAL A 301 -9.53 15.55 1.22
N SER A 302 -10.50 15.76 0.34
CA SER A 302 -11.30 14.65 -0.19
C SER A 302 -10.61 13.88 -1.31
N MET A 303 -10.69 12.56 -1.22
CA MET A 303 -10.25 11.60 -2.24
C MET A 303 -11.38 11.19 -3.21
N ASP A 304 -12.48 11.92 -3.21
CA ASP A 304 -13.58 11.69 -4.14
C ASP A 304 -13.21 12.06 -5.58
N ASN A 305 -13.88 11.41 -6.53
CA ASN A 305 -13.84 11.73 -7.95
C ASN A 305 -15.22 12.20 -8.48
N ASN A 306 -16.17 12.40 -7.56
CA ASN A 306 -17.51 12.86 -7.88
C ASN A 306 -17.90 14.00 -6.93
N LYS A 307 -18.09 15.19 -7.49
CA LYS A 307 -18.39 16.41 -6.74
C LYS A 307 -19.69 16.29 -5.93
N ALA A 308 -20.76 15.81 -6.52
CA ALA A 308 -22.07 15.72 -5.87
C ALA A 308 -22.06 14.73 -4.68
N LYS A 309 -21.32 13.60 -4.79
CA LYS A 309 -21.14 12.66 -3.67
C LYS A 309 -20.37 13.29 -2.51
N TRP A 310 -19.29 14.01 -2.83
CA TRP A 310 -18.46 14.72 -1.86
C TRP A 310 -19.28 15.79 -1.13
N GLU A 311 -19.91 16.73 -1.86
CA GLU A 311 -20.74 17.80 -1.28
C GLU A 311 -21.90 17.25 -0.45
N GLY A 312 -22.59 16.23 -0.99
CA GLY A 312 -23.69 15.59 -0.25
C GLY A 312 -23.22 14.85 1.02
N ALA A 313 -21.96 14.39 1.09
CA ALA A 313 -21.42 13.82 2.33
C ALA A 313 -21.09 14.91 3.37
N ILE A 314 -20.54 16.04 2.95
CA ILE A 314 -20.29 17.20 3.80
C ILE A 314 -21.61 17.67 4.45
N GLU A 315 -22.66 17.84 3.62
CA GLU A 315 -23.97 18.30 4.07
C GLU A 315 -24.62 17.29 5.06
N ARG A 316 -24.70 16.01 4.68
CA ARG A 316 -25.31 14.97 5.53
C ARG A 316 -24.63 14.82 6.88
N ALA A 317 -23.29 14.91 6.93
CA ALA A 317 -22.54 14.82 8.17
C ALA A 317 -22.45 16.16 8.93
N GLY A 318 -22.94 17.27 8.35
CA GLY A 318 -22.90 18.61 8.93
C GLY A 318 -21.47 19.06 9.26
N LEU A 319 -20.56 18.92 8.28
CA LEU A 319 -19.15 19.30 8.45
C LEU A 319 -18.98 20.79 8.11
N VAL A 320 -18.58 21.58 9.08
CA VAL A 320 -18.59 23.06 9.00
C VAL A 320 -17.21 23.69 8.76
N TRP A 321 -16.17 22.87 8.71
CA TRP A 321 -14.79 23.33 8.49
C TRP A 321 -14.41 23.37 7.00
N HIS A 322 -13.16 23.67 6.69
CA HIS A 322 -12.67 23.76 5.33
C HIS A 322 -12.63 22.40 4.64
N HIS A 323 -13.16 22.34 3.43
CA HIS A 323 -13.10 21.14 2.58
C HIS A 323 -12.52 21.49 1.22
N VAL A 324 -11.60 20.63 0.75
CA VAL A 324 -10.95 20.79 -0.57
C VAL A 324 -10.86 19.45 -1.30
N SER A 325 -10.86 19.48 -2.62
CA SER A 325 -10.67 18.28 -3.44
C SER A 325 -10.05 18.60 -4.80
N SER A 326 -9.27 17.67 -5.33
CA SER A 326 -8.85 17.68 -6.72
C SER A 326 -9.88 17.02 -7.65
N LEU A 327 -10.86 16.31 -7.11
CA LEU A 327 -11.83 15.45 -7.82
C LEU A 327 -11.19 14.42 -8.76
N LYS A 328 -9.92 14.03 -8.50
CA LYS A 328 -9.18 13.06 -9.32
C LYS A 328 -9.17 11.65 -8.72
N GLY A 329 -9.77 11.46 -7.55
CA GLY A 329 -9.67 10.23 -6.78
C GLY A 329 -8.30 10.01 -6.16
N MET A 330 -8.18 9.08 -5.23
CA MET A 330 -6.99 8.86 -4.41
C MET A 330 -5.71 8.65 -5.23
N ASN A 331 -5.74 7.76 -6.21
CA ASN A 331 -4.55 7.38 -6.99
C ASN A 331 -3.99 8.51 -7.87
N ARG A 332 -4.80 9.51 -8.23
CA ARG A 332 -4.42 10.63 -9.10
C ARG A 332 -4.40 11.97 -8.40
N CYS A 333 -4.75 12.01 -7.12
CA CYS A 333 -4.72 13.24 -6.32
C CYS A 333 -3.26 13.68 -6.08
N PRO A 334 -2.85 14.89 -6.52
CA PRO A 334 -1.47 15.34 -6.33
C PRO A 334 -1.11 15.51 -4.86
N VAL A 335 -2.06 15.96 -4.02
CA VAL A 335 -1.83 16.15 -2.58
C VAL A 335 -1.73 14.81 -1.85
N ALA A 336 -2.51 13.80 -2.26
CA ALA A 336 -2.34 12.43 -1.73
C ALA A 336 -0.93 11.90 -2.01
N LYS A 337 -0.41 12.10 -3.22
CA LYS A 337 0.98 11.74 -3.56
C LYS A 337 2.00 12.49 -2.72
N LEU A 338 1.81 13.80 -2.55
CA LEU A 338 2.69 14.68 -1.79
C LEU A 338 2.79 14.26 -0.32
N TYR A 339 1.66 13.87 0.28
CA TYR A 339 1.56 13.40 1.65
C TYR A 339 1.67 11.86 1.80
N GLN A 340 2.06 11.17 0.72
CA GLN A 340 2.22 9.70 0.69
C GLN A 340 0.98 8.95 1.22
N VAL A 341 -0.22 9.46 0.91
CA VAL A 341 -1.50 8.88 1.30
C VAL A 341 -1.83 7.71 0.36
N VAL A 342 -1.73 6.51 0.87
CA VAL A 342 -2.02 5.25 0.16
C VAL A 342 -3.29 4.57 0.68
N ALA A 343 -3.78 4.99 1.84
CA ALA A 343 -5.02 4.56 2.46
C ALA A 343 -5.63 5.71 3.26
N ILE A 344 -6.94 5.69 3.45
CA ILE A 344 -7.70 6.64 4.26
C ILE A 344 -8.53 5.89 5.32
N PRO A 345 -8.81 6.52 6.47
CA PRO A 345 -8.45 7.88 6.88
C PRO A 345 -6.95 8.04 7.14
N LYS A 346 -6.42 9.25 6.85
CA LYS A 346 -5.04 9.66 7.13
C LYS A 346 -5.05 11.07 7.70
N LEU A 347 -4.41 11.29 8.83
CA LEU A 347 -4.42 12.55 9.56
C LEU A 347 -3.02 13.11 9.76
N TYR A 348 -2.89 14.43 9.65
CA TYR A 348 -1.70 15.19 10.04
C TYR A 348 -2.12 16.38 10.90
N ILE A 349 -1.39 16.64 11.98
CA ILE A 349 -1.53 17.85 12.78
C ILE A 349 -0.34 18.74 12.49
N VAL A 350 -0.60 19.98 12.12
CA VAL A 350 0.40 20.98 11.75
C VAL A 350 0.32 22.14 12.73
N ASP A 351 1.46 22.63 13.21
CA ASP A 351 1.54 23.76 14.12
C ASP A 351 1.36 25.11 13.40
N LYS A 352 1.38 26.20 14.17
CA LYS A 352 1.19 27.57 13.68
C LYS A 352 2.23 28.02 12.66
N ASP A 353 3.44 27.42 12.73
CA ASP A 353 4.55 27.70 11.81
C ASP A 353 4.54 26.78 10.58
N GLY A 354 3.63 25.82 10.52
CA GLY A 354 3.47 24.86 9.45
C GLY A 354 4.35 23.63 9.54
N LYS A 355 4.78 23.26 10.75
CA LYS A 355 5.48 22.01 10.98
C LYS A 355 4.50 20.91 11.38
N ILE A 356 4.73 19.71 10.88
CA ILE A 356 3.99 18.52 11.31
C ILE A 356 4.37 18.23 12.78
N ILE A 357 3.41 18.11 13.66
CA ILE A 357 3.62 17.79 15.08
C ILE A 357 3.10 16.41 15.45
N ALA A 358 2.14 15.89 14.71
CA ALA A 358 1.65 14.52 14.86
C ALA A 358 1.02 14.03 13.56
N LYS A 359 0.86 12.71 13.45
CA LYS A 359 0.16 12.07 12.34
C LYS A 359 -0.49 10.77 12.80
N ASP A 360 -1.53 10.33 12.05
CA ASP A 360 -2.18 9.02 12.21
C ASP A 360 -2.86 8.78 13.56
N LEU A 361 -3.09 9.82 14.35
CA LEU A 361 -3.85 9.74 15.60
C LEU A 361 -5.35 9.65 15.33
N ARG A 362 -6.08 8.89 16.16
CA ARG A 362 -7.54 8.72 16.06
C ARG A 362 -8.16 8.50 17.44
N GLY A 363 -9.48 8.67 17.52
CA GLY A 363 -10.23 8.40 18.75
C GLY A 363 -9.65 9.11 19.96
N GLU A 364 -9.32 8.36 21.00
CA GLU A 364 -8.76 8.90 22.25
C GLU A 364 -7.39 9.54 22.05
N ASP A 365 -6.47 8.90 21.33
CA ASP A 365 -5.12 9.44 21.10
C ASP A 365 -5.16 10.82 20.40
N LEU A 366 -6.12 11.03 19.49
CA LEU A 366 -6.33 12.31 18.83
C LEU A 366 -6.85 13.35 19.83
N ARG A 367 -7.78 12.96 20.71
CA ARG A 367 -8.32 13.84 21.76
C ARG A 367 -7.24 14.27 22.75
N GLU A 368 -6.49 13.31 23.27
CA GLU A 368 -5.39 13.58 24.21
C GLU A 368 -4.36 14.54 23.61
N LYS A 369 -3.99 14.31 22.34
CA LYS A 369 -3.05 15.18 21.64
C LYS A 369 -3.60 16.59 21.44
N MET A 370 -4.87 16.74 21.09
CA MET A 370 -5.50 18.06 20.98
C MET A 370 -5.61 18.74 22.35
N ASP A 371 -5.95 18.01 23.41
CA ASP A 371 -5.99 18.54 24.77
C ASP A 371 -4.60 19.05 25.20
N GLU A 372 -3.52 18.33 24.88
CA GLU A 372 -2.13 18.76 25.11
C GLU A 372 -1.80 20.08 24.37
N LEU A 373 -2.19 20.19 23.10
CA LEU A 373 -1.84 21.34 22.25
C LEU A 373 -2.59 22.62 22.62
N PHE A 374 -3.73 22.48 23.26
CA PHE A 374 -4.59 23.59 23.65
C PHE A 374 -4.67 23.81 25.19
N GLN A 375 -3.73 23.26 25.97
CA GLN A 375 -3.55 23.61 27.38
C GLN A 375 -2.99 25.05 27.49
#